data_52cee557622018101c667245aa20cc2b
#
_entry.id   52cee557622018101c667245aa20cc2b
#
_cell.length_a   1.000
_cell.length_b   1.000
_cell.length_c   1.000
_cell.angle_alpha   90.00
_cell.angle_beta   90.00
_cell.angle_gamma   90.00
#
_symmetry.space_group_name_H-M   'P 1'
#
loop_
_entity.id
_entity.type
_entity.pdbx_description
1 polymer ?
#
loop_
_entity_poly.entity_id
_entity_poly.type
_entity_poly.pdbx_seq_one_letter_code
_entity_poly.pdbx_strand_id
1 'polypeptide(L)'
;MSASIPIAINPPLLVWAREESGYPVERVAKGVQVKEERILEWERGERQPSMRQIENLAKFFHRPLSIFFLPTPPKLPPLAAEYRRLPKVIPGQESPELRLALRQMLLRRESALELMDDLGEAVTPFALRAYQQEGAEAVAKRLRQELGISVQEQLAWPNEWRAWNAWRDAAERLGVLVFQFSRVPLTEARGLALLRTPMPVVGINSKEMAESKAYTLLHEIAHLMLSAAHEEEPAIKELRSDSEWAAVERFAEHVASLALVPEEALRSVISQMGLTRGPWSFENIRKLARRFRITPLATATRLASSGYMTWPQYNAWRKAWDEFVAALPKRRGGVATQAQKAVNRNGKPYTTLVLGALAANHITSVDAARFLNLKFHHFDELRTRLVQGPGNEAVNE
;
A
#
# COMPACT_ATOMS: atom_id res chain seq x y z
N MET A 1 14.26 40.40 20.13
CA MET A 1 13.53 39.50 19.17
C MET A 1 13.94 39.95 17.77
N SER A 2 14.70 39.14 17.05
CA SER A 2 15.12 39.49 15.69
C SER A 2 13.87 39.57 14.80
N ALA A 3 13.66 40.72 14.15
CA ALA A 3 12.54 40.92 13.24
C ALA A 3 12.67 39.89 12.08
N SER A 4 11.70 39.01 11.98
CA SER A 4 11.66 37.99 10.90
C SER A 4 11.38 38.73 9.59
N ILE A 5 12.32 38.66 8.65
CA ILE A 5 12.20 39.32 7.34
C ILE A 5 11.09 38.62 6.54
N PRO A 6 10.06 39.35 6.09
CA PRO A 6 9.03 38.80 5.21
C PRO A 6 9.63 38.45 3.84
N ILE A 7 9.20 37.32 3.27
CA ILE A 7 9.66 36.86 1.96
C ILE A 7 8.48 36.75 1.04
N ALA A 8 8.55 37.42 -0.12
CA ALA A 8 7.50 37.40 -1.11
C ALA A 8 7.35 36.00 -1.72
N ILE A 9 6.22 35.37 -1.48
CA ILE A 9 5.77 34.17 -2.18
C ILE A 9 4.69 34.53 -3.19
N ASN A 10 4.43 33.63 -4.12
CA ASN A 10 3.30 33.76 -5.03
C ASN A 10 2.02 33.18 -4.35
N PRO A 11 1.06 34.00 -3.91
CA PRO A 11 -0.12 33.56 -3.17
C PRO A 11 -0.93 32.43 -3.84
N PRO A 12 -1.19 32.43 -5.15
CA PRO A 12 -1.82 31.33 -5.88
C PRO A 12 -1.17 29.96 -5.66
N LEU A 13 0.14 29.90 -5.39
CA LEU A 13 0.84 28.65 -5.12
C LEU A 13 0.56 28.10 -3.73
N LEU A 14 0.32 28.96 -2.75
CA LEU A 14 -0.10 28.52 -1.41
C LEU A 14 -1.52 27.96 -1.45
N VAL A 15 -2.45 28.65 -2.13
CA VAL A 15 -3.82 28.17 -2.37
C VAL A 15 -3.78 26.82 -3.08
N TRP A 16 -3.05 26.72 -4.19
CA TRP A 16 -2.89 25.48 -4.94
C TRP A 16 -2.31 24.34 -4.08
N ALA A 17 -1.27 24.61 -3.29
CA ALA A 17 -0.65 23.59 -2.44
C ALA A 17 -1.63 23.06 -1.39
N ARG A 18 -2.48 23.92 -0.83
CA ARG A 18 -3.51 23.53 0.13
C ARG A 18 -4.63 22.73 -0.54
N GLU A 19 -5.19 23.21 -1.62
CA GLU A 19 -6.33 22.58 -2.31
C GLU A 19 -5.94 21.25 -2.94
N GLU A 20 -4.80 21.20 -3.62
CA GLU A 20 -4.30 19.98 -4.22
C GLU A 20 -3.95 18.92 -3.14
N SER A 21 -3.53 19.37 -1.96
CA SER A 21 -3.31 18.47 -0.81
C SER A 21 -4.59 18.09 -0.06
N GLY A 22 -5.73 18.74 -0.34
CA GLY A 22 -7.01 18.47 0.29
C GLY A 22 -7.13 18.98 1.74
N TYR A 23 -6.26 19.90 2.19
CA TYR A 23 -6.31 20.41 3.56
C TYR A 23 -7.23 21.60 3.72
N PRO A 24 -8.12 21.63 4.73
CA PRO A 24 -8.81 22.84 5.14
C PRO A 24 -7.82 23.82 5.80
N VAL A 25 -8.15 25.13 5.74
CA VAL A 25 -7.32 26.23 6.29
C VAL A 25 -6.97 26.00 7.75
N GLU A 26 -7.94 25.59 8.57
CA GLU A 26 -7.77 25.27 9.99
C GLU A 26 -6.64 24.27 10.23
N ARG A 27 -6.61 23.20 9.44
CA ARG A 27 -5.61 22.13 9.60
C ARG A 27 -4.20 22.57 9.20
N VAL A 28 -4.10 23.42 8.17
CA VAL A 28 -2.83 24.06 7.78
C VAL A 28 -2.35 24.97 8.88
N ALA A 29 -3.20 25.86 9.39
CA ALA A 29 -2.89 26.80 10.46
C ALA A 29 -2.37 26.11 11.72
N LYS A 30 -3.05 25.04 12.16
CA LYS A 30 -2.61 24.19 13.27
C LYS A 30 -1.29 23.50 12.98
N GLY A 31 -1.08 22.99 11.76
CA GLY A 31 0.13 22.28 11.36
C GLY A 31 1.39 23.16 11.32
N VAL A 32 1.23 24.42 10.94
CA VAL A 32 2.35 25.41 10.90
C VAL A 32 2.37 26.37 12.08
N GLN A 33 1.49 26.14 13.07
CA GLN A 33 1.43 26.89 14.34
C GLN A 33 1.17 28.41 14.18
N VAL A 34 0.18 28.74 13.35
CA VAL A 34 -0.32 30.11 13.18
C VAL A 34 -1.85 30.14 13.33
N LYS A 35 -2.45 31.34 13.36
CA LYS A 35 -3.91 31.48 13.31
C LYS A 35 -4.42 31.30 11.87
N GLU A 36 -5.67 30.88 11.71
CA GLU A 36 -6.32 30.72 10.40
C GLU A 36 -6.32 32.00 9.57
N GLU A 37 -6.59 33.14 10.21
CA GLU A 37 -6.57 34.45 9.56
C GLU A 37 -5.21 34.74 8.91
N ARG A 38 -4.11 34.22 9.51
CA ARG A 38 -2.77 34.37 8.97
C ARG A 38 -2.56 33.59 7.68
N ILE A 39 -3.13 32.38 7.55
CA ILE A 39 -3.11 31.61 6.31
C ILE A 39 -3.88 32.34 5.23
N LEU A 40 -5.08 32.84 5.55
CA LEU A 40 -5.91 33.60 4.62
C LEU A 40 -5.26 34.92 4.17
N GLU A 41 -4.59 35.65 5.07
CA GLU A 41 -3.79 36.84 4.72
C GLU A 41 -2.67 36.50 3.73
N TRP A 42 -1.99 35.36 3.89
CA TRP A 42 -0.95 34.90 2.97
C TRP A 42 -1.53 34.48 1.61
N GLU A 43 -2.67 33.79 1.62
CA GLU A 43 -3.37 33.35 0.40
C GLU A 43 -3.93 34.53 -0.41
N ARG A 44 -4.30 35.64 0.25
CA ARG A 44 -4.72 36.87 -0.41
C ARG A 44 -3.58 37.83 -0.78
N GLY A 45 -2.36 37.52 -0.35
CA GLY A 45 -1.19 38.38 -0.58
C GLY A 45 -1.17 39.66 0.29
N GLU A 46 -2.07 39.79 1.25
CA GLU A 46 -2.16 40.91 2.19
C GLU A 46 -0.94 40.96 3.14
N ARG A 47 -0.32 39.82 3.33
CA ARG A 47 0.84 39.67 4.18
C ARG A 47 1.78 38.63 3.63
N GLN A 48 3.09 38.74 3.92
CA GLN A 48 4.09 37.78 3.51
C GLN A 48 4.56 36.92 4.70
N PRO A 49 4.76 35.60 4.49
CA PRO A 49 5.36 34.74 5.51
C PRO A 49 6.86 34.99 5.65
N SER A 50 7.42 34.65 6.78
CA SER A 50 8.87 34.59 6.98
C SER A 50 9.44 33.31 6.36
N MET A 51 10.76 33.25 6.14
CA MET A 51 11.46 32.06 5.64
C MET A 51 11.14 30.81 6.46
N ARG A 52 11.18 30.91 7.78
CA ARG A 52 10.83 29.80 8.69
C ARG A 52 9.37 29.32 8.49
N GLN A 53 8.46 30.25 8.23
CA GLN A 53 7.05 29.89 7.98
C GLN A 53 6.88 29.22 6.63
N ILE A 54 7.61 29.66 5.59
CA ILE A 54 7.61 29.00 4.28
C ILE A 54 8.21 27.58 4.39
N GLU A 55 9.30 27.41 5.14
CA GLU A 55 9.88 26.08 5.42
C GLU A 55 8.87 25.17 6.14
N ASN A 56 8.13 25.70 7.11
CA ASN A 56 7.09 24.94 7.80
C ASN A 56 5.94 24.56 6.87
N LEU A 57 5.50 25.47 5.98
CA LEU A 57 4.51 25.18 4.95
C LEU A 57 5.01 24.09 3.97
N ALA A 58 6.25 24.21 3.49
CA ALA A 58 6.89 23.23 2.61
C ALA A 58 6.93 21.85 3.25
N LYS A 59 7.35 21.76 4.53
CA LYS A 59 7.35 20.52 5.31
C LYS A 59 5.93 19.96 5.51
N PHE A 60 4.97 20.84 5.84
CA PHE A 60 3.58 20.43 6.07
C PHE A 60 2.92 19.85 4.82
N PHE A 61 3.09 20.51 3.67
CA PHE A 61 2.57 20.03 2.39
C PHE A 61 3.42 18.94 1.74
N HIS A 62 4.56 18.59 2.33
CA HIS A 62 5.53 17.65 1.74
C HIS A 62 5.95 18.07 0.31
N ARG A 63 6.27 19.34 0.14
CA ARG A 63 6.68 19.94 -1.12
C ARG A 63 8.04 20.62 -1.01
N PRO A 64 8.80 20.72 -2.11
CA PRO A 64 10.02 21.55 -2.12
C PRO A 64 9.70 23.00 -1.78
N LEU A 65 10.62 23.66 -1.08
CA LEU A 65 10.49 25.08 -0.75
C LEU A 65 10.31 25.95 -2.00
N SER A 66 11.03 25.61 -3.07
CA SER A 66 11.02 26.33 -4.35
C SER A 66 9.64 26.41 -5.00
N ILE A 67 8.72 25.51 -4.65
CA ILE A 67 7.36 25.50 -5.22
C ILE A 67 6.63 26.82 -5.01
N PHE A 68 6.85 27.48 -3.86
CA PHE A 68 6.15 28.73 -3.51
C PHE A 68 6.66 29.98 -4.25
N PHE A 69 7.73 29.81 -5.06
CA PHE A 69 8.35 30.86 -5.84
C PHE A 69 8.15 30.70 -7.36
N LEU A 70 7.42 29.68 -7.78
CA LEU A 70 7.11 29.50 -9.20
C LEU A 70 6.21 30.64 -9.71
N PRO A 71 6.26 30.98 -11.00
CA PRO A 71 5.39 32.01 -11.57
C PRO A 71 3.91 31.60 -11.61
N THR A 72 3.63 30.31 -11.76
CA THR A 72 2.27 29.75 -11.82
C THR A 72 2.20 28.38 -11.15
N PRO A 73 1.03 27.97 -10.65
CA PRO A 73 0.83 26.63 -10.13
C PRO A 73 1.13 25.54 -11.18
N PRO A 74 1.82 24.45 -10.80
CA PRO A 74 2.06 23.32 -11.69
C PRO A 74 0.74 22.71 -12.16
N LYS A 75 0.63 22.42 -13.45
CA LYS A 75 -0.51 21.67 -14.01
C LYS A 75 -0.24 20.19 -13.82
N LEU A 76 -0.77 19.61 -12.74
CA LEU A 76 -0.70 18.18 -12.47
C LEU A 76 -1.99 17.50 -12.92
N PRO A 77 -1.93 16.26 -13.45
CA PRO A 77 -3.14 15.47 -13.67
C PRO A 77 -3.84 15.22 -12.34
N PRO A 78 -5.17 15.11 -12.31
CA PRO A 78 -5.88 14.73 -11.10
C PRO A 78 -5.36 13.39 -10.57
N LEU A 79 -5.20 13.26 -9.26
CA LEU A 79 -4.75 11.99 -8.65
C LEU A 79 -5.65 10.82 -9.01
N ALA A 80 -6.95 11.06 -9.21
CA ALA A 80 -7.91 10.05 -9.65
C ALA A 80 -7.60 9.47 -11.05
N ALA A 81 -6.72 10.10 -11.85
CA ALA A 81 -6.22 9.54 -13.10
C ALA A 81 -5.06 8.54 -12.92
N GLU A 82 -4.59 8.36 -11.70
CA GLU A 82 -3.42 7.55 -11.40
C GLU A 82 -3.74 6.22 -10.74
N TYR A 83 -4.90 6.09 -10.11
CA TYR A 83 -5.31 4.88 -9.39
C TYR A 83 -6.65 4.35 -9.88
N ARG A 84 -6.92 3.05 -9.64
CA ARG A 84 -8.23 2.46 -9.90
C ARG A 84 -9.27 2.95 -8.90
N ARG A 85 -10.56 2.83 -9.23
CA ARG A 85 -11.67 3.15 -8.31
C ARG A 85 -11.50 2.41 -6.98
N LEU A 86 -11.65 3.12 -5.87
CA LEU A 86 -11.65 2.57 -4.53
C LEU A 86 -13.09 2.48 -4.00
N PRO A 87 -13.52 1.36 -3.37
CA PRO A 87 -14.92 1.12 -3.02
C PRO A 87 -15.59 2.20 -2.17
N LYS A 88 -14.83 2.99 -1.42
CA LYS A 88 -15.34 3.98 -0.45
C LYS A 88 -14.82 5.39 -0.69
N VAL A 89 -14.17 5.61 -1.82
CA VAL A 89 -13.57 6.90 -2.15
C VAL A 89 -14.25 7.48 -3.38
N ILE A 90 -14.77 8.69 -3.26
CA ILE A 90 -15.25 9.45 -4.41
C ILE A 90 -14.03 10.09 -5.08
N PRO A 91 -13.78 9.84 -6.37
CA PRO A 91 -12.66 10.44 -7.09
C PRO A 91 -12.65 11.96 -6.96
N GLY A 92 -11.51 12.54 -6.57
CA GLY A 92 -11.38 13.97 -6.31
C GLY A 92 -11.72 14.40 -4.87
N GLN A 93 -12.24 13.50 -4.04
CA GLN A 93 -12.57 13.74 -2.63
C GLN A 93 -11.73 12.87 -1.66
N GLU A 94 -10.55 12.43 -2.10
CA GLU A 94 -9.63 11.67 -1.27
C GLU A 94 -9.23 12.47 -0.03
N SER A 95 -9.03 11.77 1.10
CA SER A 95 -8.48 12.43 2.29
C SER A 95 -7.07 12.99 2.02
N PRO A 96 -6.64 14.02 2.75
CA PRO A 96 -5.28 14.55 2.63
C PRO A 96 -4.21 13.47 2.83
N GLU A 97 -4.46 12.50 3.70
CA GLU A 97 -3.57 11.38 3.97
C GLU A 97 -3.46 10.44 2.76
N LEU A 98 -4.59 10.15 2.11
CA LEU A 98 -4.62 9.32 0.91
C LEU A 98 -3.95 10.04 -0.26
N ARG A 99 -4.22 11.33 -0.47
CA ARG A 99 -3.54 12.17 -1.47
C ARG A 99 -2.02 12.19 -1.29
N LEU A 100 -1.57 12.32 -0.04
CA LEU A 100 -0.14 12.26 0.28
C LEU A 100 0.45 10.88 -0.03
N ALA A 101 -0.24 9.80 0.33
CA ALA A 101 0.20 8.44 0.06
C ALA A 101 0.33 8.18 -1.45
N LEU A 102 -0.67 8.56 -2.24
CA LEU A 102 -0.67 8.45 -3.70
C LEU A 102 0.52 9.20 -4.33
N ARG A 103 0.71 10.48 -3.97
CA ARG A 103 1.84 11.29 -4.45
C ARG A 103 3.20 10.68 -4.10
N GLN A 104 3.36 10.20 -2.87
CA GLN A 104 4.61 9.59 -2.44
C GLN A 104 4.94 8.30 -3.20
N MET A 105 3.93 7.51 -3.55
CA MET A 105 4.12 6.30 -4.34
C MET A 105 4.45 6.62 -5.81
N LEU A 106 3.78 7.62 -6.40
CA LEU A 106 4.13 8.12 -7.73
C LEU A 106 5.58 8.62 -7.79
N LEU A 107 5.98 9.46 -6.84
CA LEU A 107 7.36 9.97 -6.78
C LEU A 107 8.40 8.85 -6.61
N ARG A 108 8.11 7.82 -5.81
CA ARG A 108 9.01 6.67 -5.70
C ARG A 108 9.08 5.86 -6.99
N ARG A 109 7.96 5.70 -7.68
CA ARG A 109 7.95 5.04 -8.98
C ARG A 109 8.79 5.80 -9.99
N GLU A 110 8.59 7.12 -10.13
CA GLU A 110 9.39 7.95 -11.04
C GLU A 110 10.86 7.87 -10.68
N SER A 111 11.23 8.06 -9.41
CA SER A 111 12.63 7.91 -8.99
C SER A 111 13.19 6.49 -9.20
N ALA A 112 12.36 5.44 -9.11
CA ALA A 112 12.82 4.09 -9.43
C ALA A 112 13.21 3.95 -10.90
N LEU A 113 12.37 4.47 -11.82
CA LEU A 113 12.64 4.41 -13.25
C LEU A 113 13.87 5.25 -13.63
N GLU A 114 14.01 6.46 -13.07
CA GLU A 114 15.19 7.30 -13.26
C GLU A 114 16.47 6.60 -12.78
N LEU A 115 16.45 6.03 -11.57
CA LEU A 115 17.61 5.33 -11.02
C LEU A 115 17.96 4.05 -11.78
N MET A 116 16.96 3.32 -12.31
CA MET A 116 17.22 2.17 -13.19
C MET A 116 17.90 2.59 -14.49
N ASP A 117 17.45 3.68 -15.11
CA ASP A 117 18.06 4.24 -16.32
C ASP A 117 19.50 4.69 -16.04
N ASP A 118 19.73 5.44 -14.97
CA ASP A 118 21.07 5.89 -14.54
C ASP A 118 22.05 4.73 -14.31
N LEU A 119 21.56 3.60 -13.77
CA LEU A 119 22.36 2.41 -13.49
C LEU A 119 22.47 1.45 -14.70
N GLY A 120 21.75 1.71 -15.77
CA GLY A 120 21.66 0.80 -16.92
C GLY A 120 20.93 -0.51 -16.60
N GLU A 121 20.06 -0.51 -15.58
CA GLU A 121 19.25 -1.68 -15.20
C GLU A 121 18.01 -1.79 -16.08
N ALA A 122 17.75 -3.00 -16.61
CA ALA A 122 16.58 -3.24 -17.42
C ALA A 122 15.29 -3.22 -16.58
N VAL A 123 14.28 -2.48 -17.03
CA VAL A 123 12.95 -2.48 -16.44
C VAL A 123 12.22 -3.78 -16.79
N THR A 124 11.78 -4.54 -15.81
CA THR A 124 10.89 -5.68 -16.00
C THR A 124 9.45 -5.19 -16.12
N PRO A 125 8.80 -5.26 -17.29
CA PRO A 125 7.43 -4.80 -17.43
C PRO A 125 6.46 -5.82 -16.82
N PHE A 126 5.40 -5.33 -16.16
CA PHE A 126 4.31 -6.19 -15.72
C PHE A 126 3.52 -6.66 -16.94
N ALA A 127 3.54 -7.98 -17.19
CA ALA A 127 2.97 -8.57 -18.41
C ALA A 127 1.69 -9.38 -18.18
N LEU A 128 1.29 -9.62 -16.92
CA LEU A 128 0.12 -10.46 -16.64
C LEU A 128 -1.18 -9.76 -17.01
N ARG A 129 -2.08 -10.53 -17.61
CA ARG A 129 -3.43 -10.09 -18.03
C ARG A 129 -4.47 -11.08 -17.55
N ALA A 130 -5.67 -10.60 -17.29
CA ALA A 130 -6.83 -11.42 -16.95
C ALA A 130 -8.09 -10.84 -17.57
N TYR A 131 -9.01 -11.74 -17.93
CA TYR A 131 -10.35 -11.41 -18.37
C TYR A 131 -11.36 -12.13 -17.48
N GLN A 132 -12.46 -11.48 -17.12
CA GLN A 132 -13.47 -12.08 -16.24
C GLN A 132 -14.05 -13.39 -16.81
N GLN A 133 -14.12 -13.52 -18.16
CA GLN A 133 -14.61 -14.70 -18.84
C GLN A 133 -13.75 -15.95 -18.63
N GLU A 134 -12.49 -15.79 -18.25
CA GLU A 134 -11.61 -16.94 -17.94
C GLU A 134 -12.02 -17.68 -16.65
N GLY A 135 -12.77 -17.01 -15.77
CA GLY A 135 -13.12 -17.52 -14.45
C GLY A 135 -12.01 -17.31 -13.42
N ALA A 136 -12.40 -17.01 -12.18
CA ALA A 136 -11.48 -16.67 -11.11
C ALA A 136 -10.50 -17.80 -10.76
N GLU A 137 -10.89 -19.05 -10.89
CA GLU A 137 -10.05 -20.21 -10.58
C GLU A 137 -8.87 -20.36 -11.55
N ALA A 138 -9.12 -20.22 -12.85
CA ALA A 138 -8.08 -20.29 -13.87
C ALA A 138 -7.08 -19.14 -13.71
N VAL A 139 -7.59 -17.92 -13.48
CA VAL A 139 -6.74 -16.74 -13.24
C VAL A 139 -5.93 -16.86 -11.95
N ALA A 140 -6.53 -17.34 -10.86
CA ALA A 140 -5.83 -17.55 -9.59
C ALA A 140 -4.72 -18.61 -9.71
N LYS A 141 -4.97 -19.70 -10.42
CA LYS A 141 -3.98 -20.75 -10.69
C LYS A 141 -2.80 -20.19 -11.49
N ARG A 142 -3.07 -19.47 -12.58
CA ARG A 142 -2.04 -18.80 -13.39
C ARG A 142 -1.26 -17.77 -12.57
N LEU A 143 -1.92 -16.88 -11.82
CA LEU A 143 -1.27 -15.90 -10.97
C LEU A 143 -0.32 -16.59 -9.98
N ARG A 144 -0.74 -17.67 -9.33
CA ARG A 144 0.09 -18.39 -8.39
C ARG A 144 1.30 -19.06 -9.06
N GLN A 145 1.15 -19.58 -10.27
CA GLN A 145 2.24 -20.16 -11.07
C GLN A 145 3.29 -19.08 -11.40
N GLU A 146 2.84 -17.91 -11.87
CA GLU A 146 3.73 -16.80 -12.22
C GLU A 146 4.46 -16.21 -10.99
N LEU A 147 3.79 -16.18 -9.82
CA LEU A 147 4.43 -15.82 -8.56
C LEU A 147 5.46 -16.86 -8.09
N GLY A 148 5.43 -18.07 -8.63
CA GLY A 148 6.39 -19.15 -8.31
C GLY A 148 6.26 -19.67 -6.87
N ILE A 149 5.09 -19.53 -6.23
CA ILE A 149 4.86 -19.97 -4.85
C ILE A 149 4.08 -21.27 -4.84
N SER A 150 4.73 -22.39 -4.46
CA SER A 150 4.07 -23.67 -4.29
C SER A 150 3.23 -23.72 -3.00
N VAL A 151 2.21 -24.58 -2.98
CA VAL A 151 1.43 -24.84 -1.75
C VAL A 151 2.32 -25.39 -0.64
N GLN A 152 3.25 -26.30 -1.00
CA GLN A 152 4.15 -26.90 -0.04
C GLN A 152 5.04 -25.86 0.64
N GLU A 153 5.61 -24.94 -0.14
CA GLU A 153 6.40 -23.82 0.39
C GLU A 153 5.57 -22.94 1.32
N GLN A 154 4.37 -22.55 0.91
CA GLN A 154 3.48 -21.73 1.73
C GLN A 154 3.17 -22.38 3.08
N LEU A 155 2.84 -23.66 3.10
CA LEU A 155 2.49 -24.38 4.32
C LEU A 155 3.71 -24.58 5.25
N ALA A 156 4.94 -24.45 4.73
CA ALA A 156 6.18 -24.56 5.49
C ALA A 156 6.64 -23.22 6.09
N TRP A 157 6.07 -22.08 5.73
CA TRP A 157 6.49 -20.80 6.31
C TRP A 157 6.28 -20.75 7.81
N PRO A 158 7.27 -20.25 8.58
CA PRO A 158 7.24 -20.29 10.04
C PRO A 158 6.22 -19.34 10.65
N ASN A 159 5.97 -18.18 10.03
CA ASN A 159 5.08 -17.13 10.53
C ASN A 159 4.48 -16.26 9.41
N GLU A 160 3.57 -15.39 9.78
CA GLU A 160 2.85 -14.47 8.90
C GLU A 160 3.75 -13.41 8.25
N TRP A 161 4.82 -13.01 8.92
CA TRP A 161 5.78 -12.03 8.36
C TRP A 161 6.61 -12.64 7.23
N ARG A 162 7.03 -13.92 7.41
CA ARG A 162 7.69 -14.65 6.33
C ARG A 162 6.77 -14.84 5.13
N ALA A 163 5.49 -15.16 5.38
CA ALA A 163 4.47 -15.29 4.35
C ALA A 163 4.29 -13.95 3.60
N TRP A 164 4.08 -12.85 4.31
CA TRP A 164 3.95 -11.52 3.71
C TRP A 164 5.15 -11.18 2.83
N ASN A 165 6.36 -11.35 3.34
CA ASN A 165 7.57 -11.04 2.59
C ASN A 165 7.72 -11.92 1.34
N ALA A 166 7.39 -13.22 1.42
CA ALA A 166 7.46 -14.12 0.28
C ALA A 166 6.48 -13.72 -0.84
N TRP A 167 5.23 -13.38 -0.48
CA TRP A 167 4.24 -12.89 -1.45
C TRP A 167 4.67 -11.55 -2.06
N ARG A 168 5.19 -10.64 -1.25
CA ARG A 168 5.70 -9.35 -1.72
C ARG A 168 6.89 -9.51 -2.67
N ASP A 169 7.91 -10.26 -2.26
CA ASP A 169 9.10 -10.51 -3.08
C ASP A 169 8.71 -11.18 -4.42
N ALA A 170 7.68 -12.06 -4.43
CA ALA A 170 7.17 -12.67 -5.64
C ALA A 170 6.48 -11.67 -6.58
N ALA A 171 5.64 -10.79 -6.04
CA ALA A 171 4.99 -9.73 -6.81
C ALA A 171 6.00 -8.74 -7.40
N GLU A 172 7.02 -8.37 -6.62
CA GLU A 172 8.09 -7.47 -7.05
C GLU A 172 8.90 -8.07 -8.21
N ARG A 173 9.12 -9.40 -8.24
CA ARG A 173 9.75 -10.09 -9.40
C ARG A 173 8.92 -10.03 -10.68
N LEU A 174 7.61 -9.85 -10.60
CA LEU A 174 6.73 -9.68 -11.76
C LEU A 174 6.70 -8.25 -12.31
N GLY A 175 7.57 -7.36 -11.82
CA GLY A 175 7.64 -5.96 -12.25
C GLY A 175 6.63 -5.04 -11.56
N VAL A 176 6.07 -5.44 -10.41
CA VAL A 176 5.19 -4.59 -9.59
C VAL A 176 5.98 -3.95 -8.47
N LEU A 177 5.93 -2.62 -8.34
CA LEU A 177 6.50 -1.95 -7.18
C LEU A 177 5.52 -2.04 -6.00
N VAL A 178 5.95 -2.62 -4.88
CA VAL A 178 5.08 -2.79 -3.71
C VAL A 178 5.54 -1.88 -2.58
N PHE A 179 4.76 -0.86 -2.25
CA PHE A 179 5.03 0.09 -1.18
C PHE A 179 4.04 -0.08 -0.02
N GLN A 180 4.43 0.37 1.17
CA GLN A 180 3.47 0.54 2.26
C GLN A 180 3.24 2.03 2.54
N PHE A 181 1.97 2.39 2.74
CA PHE A 181 1.56 3.72 3.17
C PHE A 181 0.97 3.70 4.58
N SER A 182 0.98 4.84 5.24
CA SER A 182 0.51 4.97 6.62
C SER A 182 -0.43 6.17 6.76
N ARG A 183 -1.02 6.34 7.95
CA ARG A 183 -1.94 7.42 8.34
C ARG A 183 -3.34 7.32 7.75
N VAL A 184 -3.54 6.73 6.59
CA VAL A 184 -4.86 6.48 6.00
C VAL A 184 -5.65 5.51 6.89
N PRO A 185 -6.94 5.76 7.20
CA PRO A 185 -7.79 4.80 7.89
C PRO A 185 -8.00 3.53 7.05
N LEU A 186 -8.07 2.36 7.69
CA LEU A 186 -8.40 1.10 6.99
C LEU A 186 -9.82 1.10 6.39
N THR A 187 -10.69 1.95 6.90
CA THR A 187 -12.05 2.16 6.39
C THR A 187 -12.07 2.92 5.06
N GLU A 188 -11.02 3.68 4.76
CA GLU A 188 -10.86 4.41 3.50
C GLU A 188 -10.13 3.57 2.45
N ALA A 189 -8.94 3.06 2.77
CA ALA A 189 -8.18 2.21 1.87
C ALA A 189 -7.30 1.19 2.62
N ARG A 190 -7.40 -0.09 2.25
CA ARG A 190 -6.53 -1.19 2.68
C ARG A 190 -5.36 -1.36 1.73
N GLY A 191 -5.66 -1.38 0.44
CA GLY A 191 -4.73 -1.40 -0.67
C GLY A 191 -5.14 -0.39 -1.72
N LEU A 192 -4.27 -0.18 -2.68
CA LEU A 192 -4.55 0.58 -3.89
C LEU A 192 -3.57 0.19 -5.00
N ALA A 193 -4.01 0.30 -6.25
CA ALA A 193 -3.22 0.07 -7.43
C ALA A 193 -3.07 1.35 -8.25
N LEU A 194 -1.83 1.70 -8.63
CA LEU A 194 -1.52 2.73 -9.60
C LEU A 194 -1.29 2.08 -10.97
N LEU A 195 -2.12 2.44 -11.96
CA LEU A 195 -2.21 1.79 -13.25
C LEU A 195 -1.17 2.34 -14.26
N ARG A 196 0.08 2.40 -13.87
CA ARG A 196 1.17 2.94 -14.68
C ARG A 196 2.03 1.84 -15.29
N THR A 197 2.22 1.88 -16.61
CA THR A 197 3.21 1.05 -17.31
C THR A 197 4.56 1.76 -17.38
N PRO A 198 5.70 1.06 -17.50
CA PRO A 198 5.85 -0.41 -17.52
C PRO A 198 5.75 -1.07 -16.15
N MET A 199 5.93 -0.34 -15.05
CA MET A 199 5.94 -0.82 -13.67
C MET A 199 4.77 -0.22 -12.89
N PRO A 200 3.64 -0.95 -12.73
CA PRO A 200 2.57 -0.52 -11.86
C PRO A 200 2.99 -0.56 -10.39
N VAL A 201 2.24 0.15 -9.55
CA VAL A 201 2.50 0.19 -8.10
C VAL A 201 1.32 -0.38 -7.35
N VAL A 202 1.60 -1.22 -6.37
CA VAL A 202 0.63 -1.60 -5.34
C VAL A 202 1.02 -0.97 -4.01
N GLY A 203 0.11 -0.21 -3.44
CA GLY A 203 0.22 0.33 -2.10
C GLY A 203 -0.54 -0.53 -1.10
N ILE A 204 0.09 -0.89 0.03
CA ILE A 204 -0.55 -1.63 1.13
C ILE A 204 -0.57 -0.77 2.38
N ASN A 205 -1.72 -0.67 3.03
CA ASN A 205 -1.82 0.08 4.27
C ASN A 205 -1.00 -0.60 5.38
N SER A 206 -0.07 0.13 5.97
CA SER A 206 0.82 -0.40 7.02
C SER A 206 0.08 -0.84 8.29
N LYS A 207 -1.15 -0.34 8.51
CA LYS A 207 -2.01 -0.72 9.64
C LYS A 207 -2.65 -2.11 9.49
N GLU A 208 -2.61 -2.70 8.28
CA GLU A 208 -3.08 -4.07 8.11
C GLU A 208 -2.20 -5.06 8.88
N MET A 209 -2.82 -6.11 9.40
CA MET A 209 -2.11 -7.26 9.97
C MET A 209 -1.33 -8.01 8.88
N ALA A 210 -0.21 -8.61 9.23
CA ALA A 210 0.64 -9.31 8.27
C ALA A 210 -0.14 -10.38 7.48
N GLU A 211 -1.04 -11.11 8.14
CA GLU A 211 -1.89 -12.15 7.55
C GLU A 211 -2.91 -11.60 6.52
N SER A 212 -3.25 -10.30 6.61
CA SER A 212 -4.19 -9.67 5.67
C SER A 212 -3.49 -9.09 4.45
N LYS A 213 -2.23 -8.66 4.60
CA LYS A 213 -1.49 -7.94 3.55
C LYS A 213 -1.34 -8.75 2.26
N ALA A 214 -1.13 -10.07 2.38
CA ALA A 214 -1.01 -10.94 1.22
C ALA A 214 -2.32 -10.99 0.41
N TYR A 215 -3.47 -11.04 1.10
CA TYR A 215 -4.77 -10.99 0.45
C TYR A 215 -4.96 -9.66 -0.30
N THR A 216 -4.70 -8.54 0.38
CA THR A 216 -4.80 -7.20 -0.24
C THR A 216 -3.86 -7.06 -1.43
N LEU A 217 -2.61 -7.57 -1.33
CA LEU A 217 -1.66 -7.55 -2.43
C LEU A 217 -2.18 -8.31 -3.66
N LEU A 218 -2.65 -9.55 -3.47
CA LEU A 218 -3.15 -10.37 -4.58
C LEU A 218 -4.45 -9.82 -5.18
N HIS A 219 -5.29 -9.19 -4.36
CA HIS A 219 -6.47 -8.47 -4.81
C HIS A 219 -6.10 -7.29 -5.74
N GLU A 220 -5.14 -6.46 -5.33
CA GLU A 220 -4.66 -5.35 -6.16
C GLU A 220 -3.94 -5.85 -7.43
N ILE A 221 -3.21 -6.97 -7.37
CA ILE A 221 -2.61 -7.58 -8.56
C ILE A 221 -3.70 -8.09 -9.52
N ALA A 222 -4.79 -8.67 -9.02
CA ALA A 222 -5.90 -9.08 -9.88
C ALA A 222 -6.48 -7.88 -10.64
N HIS A 223 -6.62 -6.71 -10.00
CA HIS A 223 -7.01 -5.47 -10.68
C HIS A 223 -5.95 -5.01 -11.70
N LEU A 224 -4.66 -5.10 -11.39
CA LEU A 224 -3.61 -4.80 -12.38
C LEU A 224 -3.69 -5.72 -13.60
N MET A 225 -4.00 -7.01 -13.41
CA MET A 225 -4.19 -7.96 -14.52
C MET A 225 -5.39 -7.60 -15.40
N LEU A 226 -6.51 -7.20 -14.77
CA LEU A 226 -7.71 -6.71 -15.47
C LEU A 226 -7.42 -5.41 -16.22
N SER A 227 -6.72 -4.46 -15.57
CA SER A 227 -6.30 -3.20 -16.17
C SER A 227 -5.38 -3.41 -17.39
N ALA A 228 -4.42 -4.32 -17.28
CA ALA A 228 -3.53 -4.66 -18.39
C ALA A 228 -4.28 -5.28 -19.58
N ALA A 229 -5.45 -5.85 -19.35
CA ALA A 229 -6.39 -6.34 -20.37
C ALA A 229 -7.40 -5.28 -20.83
N HIS A 230 -7.30 -4.04 -20.36
CA HIS A 230 -8.21 -2.91 -20.62
C HIS A 230 -9.63 -3.08 -20.04
N GLU A 231 -9.78 -3.93 -19.04
CA GLU A 231 -11.05 -4.11 -18.31
C GLU A 231 -11.14 -3.28 -17.03
N GLU A 232 -10.04 -2.77 -16.54
CA GLU A 232 -9.95 -1.88 -15.38
C GLU A 232 -9.49 -0.51 -15.83
N GLU A 233 -10.19 0.55 -15.41
CA GLU A 233 -9.88 1.93 -15.76
C GLU A 233 -9.47 2.75 -14.54
N PRO A 234 -8.64 3.81 -14.70
CA PRO A 234 -8.40 4.77 -13.63
C PRO A 234 -9.69 5.36 -13.09
N ALA A 235 -9.71 5.72 -11.80
CA ALA A 235 -10.91 6.17 -11.10
C ALA A 235 -11.66 7.33 -11.80
N ILE A 236 -10.92 8.24 -12.45
CA ILE A 236 -11.50 9.38 -13.20
C ILE A 236 -12.21 8.95 -14.49
N LYS A 237 -11.86 7.80 -15.05
CA LYS A 237 -12.43 7.27 -16.30
C LYS A 237 -13.42 6.13 -16.07
N GLU A 238 -13.62 5.73 -14.81
CA GLU A 238 -14.48 4.62 -14.47
C GLU A 238 -15.96 4.97 -14.75
N LEU A 239 -16.51 4.36 -15.78
CA LEU A 239 -17.88 4.59 -16.25
C LEU A 239 -18.82 3.41 -15.95
N ARG A 240 -18.30 2.30 -15.42
CA ARG A 240 -19.14 1.14 -15.07
C ARG A 240 -20.16 1.51 -14.01
N SER A 241 -21.35 0.93 -14.13
CA SER A 241 -22.38 1.01 -13.08
C SER A 241 -21.88 0.37 -11.79
N ASP A 242 -22.52 0.68 -10.67
CA ASP A 242 -22.15 0.10 -9.38
C ASP A 242 -22.29 -1.42 -9.36
N SER A 243 -23.22 -2.01 -10.15
CA SER A 243 -23.37 -3.47 -10.29
C SER A 243 -22.24 -4.10 -11.08
N GLU A 244 -21.81 -3.50 -12.18
CA GLU A 244 -20.66 -3.95 -12.98
C GLU A 244 -19.37 -3.82 -12.19
N TRP A 245 -19.19 -2.68 -11.51
CA TRP A 245 -18.05 -2.47 -10.61
C TRP A 245 -18.01 -3.53 -9.49
N ALA A 246 -19.15 -3.82 -8.85
CA ALA A 246 -19.25 -4.86 -7.85
C ALA A 246 -18.93 -6.27 -8.40
N ALA A 247 -19.16 -6.52 -9.69
CA ALA A 247 -18.76 -7.78 -10.34
C ALA A 247 -17.22 -7.86 -10.49
N VAL A 248 -16.57 -6.77 -10.90
CA VAL A 248 -15.09 -6.68 -10.95
C VAL A 248 -14.49 -6.89 -9.57
N GLU A 249 -15.02 -6.22 -8.53
CA GLU A 249 -14.56 -6.40 -7.16
C GLU A 249 -14.69 -7.85 -6.69
N ARG A 250 -15.87 -8.47 -6.89
CA ARG A 250 -16.07 -9.88 -6.52
C ARG A 250 -15.12 -10.82 -7.27
N PHE A 251 -14.83 -10.54 -8.53
CA PHE A 251 -13.88 -11.33 -9.31
C PHE A 251 -12.47 -11.22 -8.72
N ALA A 252 -11.98 -10.02 -8.44
CA ALA A 252 -10.68 -9.79 -7.83
C ALA A 252 -10.56 -10.41 -6.42
N GLU A 253 -11.61 -10.32 -5.60
CA GLU A 253 -11.71 -10.99 -4.31
C GLU A 253 -11.62 -12.52 -4.46
N HIS A 254 -12.30 -13.11 -5.44
CA HIS A 254 -12.25 -14.55 -5.69
C HIS A 254 -10.85 -14.98 -6.16
N VAL A 255 -10.24 -14.25 -7.09
CA VAL A 255 -8.86 -14.54 -7.55
C VAL A 255 -7.90 -14.52 -6.37
N ALA A 256 -7.93 -13.49 -5.53
CA ALA A 256 -7.05 -13.40 -4.35
C ALA A 256 -7.28 -14.56 -3.36
N SER A 257 -8.53 -14.88 -3.07
CA SER A 257 -8.92 -15.96 -2.17
C SER A 257 -8.44 -17.33 -2.67
N LEU A 258 -8.66 -17.63 -3.96
CA LEU A 258 -8.25 -18.88 -4.60
C LEU A 258 -6.73 -18.99 -4.77
N ALA A 259 -6.06 -17.88 -5.05
CA ALA A 259 -4.59 -17.86 -5.12
C ALA A 259 -3.95 -18.11 -3.75
N LEU A 260 -4.51 -17.55 -2.66
CA LEU A 260 -4.01 -17.80 -1.31
C LEU A 260 -4.33 -19.20 -0.79
N VAL A 261 -5.54 -19.70 -1.08
CA VAL A 261 -6.04 -20.98 -0.57
C VAL A 261 -6.68 -21.77 -1.72
N PRO A 262 -5.86 -22.43 -2.56
CA PRO A 262 -6.39 -23.29 -3.63
C PRO A 262 -7.29 -24.38 -3.07
N GLU A 263 -8.34 -24.76 -3.81
CA GLU A 263 -9.35 -25.72 -3.35
C GLU A 263 -8.77 -27.07 -2.97
N GLU A 264 -7.84 -27.60 -3.78
CA GLU A 264 -7.17 -28.86 -3.51
C GLU A 264 -6.32 -28.81 -2.22
N ALA A 265 -5.62 -27.69 -2.01
CA ALA A 265 -4.84 -27.47 -0.80
C ALA A 265 -5.73 -27.38 0.45
N LEU A 266 -6.86 -26.64 0.34
CA LEU A 266 -7.84 -26.55 1.43
C LEU A 266 -8.37 -27.93 1.81
N ARG A 267 -8.80 -28.70 0.82
CA ARG A 267 -9.32 -30.07 1.01
C ARG A 267 -8.27 -30.98 1.67
N SER A 268 -7.04 -30.96 1.18
CA SER A 268 -5.94 -31.74 1.71
C SER A 268 -5.66 -31.41 3.17
N VAL A 269 -5.53 -30.11 3.51
CA VAL A 269 -5.26 -29.68 4.88
C VAL A 269 -6.42 -30.01 5.83
N ILE A 270 -7.67 -29.80 5.43
CA ILE A 270 -8.86 -30.21 6.20
C ILE A 270 -8.82 -31.71 6.51
N SER A 271 -8.52 -32.54 5.51
CA SER A 271 -8.39 -34.00 5.69
C SER A 271 -7.27 -34.37 6.64
N GLN A 272 -6.07 -33.78 6.47
CA GLN A 272 -4.91 -34.02 7.35
C GLN A 272 -5.18 -33.62 8.81
N MET A 273 -6.00 -32.60 9.03
CA MET A 273 -6.37 -32.12 10.37
C MET A 273 -7.52 -32.93 11.00
N GLY A 274 -8.09 -33.91 10.27
CA GLY A 274 -9.23 -34.70 10.74
C GLY A 274 -10.49 -33.85 10.93
N LEU A 275 -10.61 -32.68 10.25
CA LEU A 275 -11.75 -31.79 10.38
C LEU A 275 -12.86 -32.25 9.42
N THR A 276 -14.03 -32.53 9.99
CA THR A 276 -15.22 -32.85 9.23
C THR A 276 -16.03 -31.59 8.92
N ARG A 277 -17.03 -31.71 8.04
CA ARG A 277 -17.96 -30.59 7.77
C ARG A 277 -18.68 -30.19 9.04
N GLY A 278 -18.46 -28.98 9.53
CA GLY A 278 -19.07 -28.24 10.62
C GLY A 278 -19.54 -29.02 11.87
N PRO A 279 -19.88 -28.34 12.97
CA PRO A 279 -19.74 -26.91 13.13
C PRO A 279 -18.26 -26.49 13.29
N TRP A 280 -17.90 -25.37 12.65
CA TRP A 280 -16.54 -24.83 12.68
C TRP A 280 -16.32 -23.99 13.95
N SER A 281 -15.53 -24.51 14.90
CA SER A 281 -15.14 -23.76 16.09
C SER A 281 -14.11 -22.67 15.78
N PHE A 282 -13.97 -21.68 16.66
CA PHE A 282 -12.92 -20.66 16.57
C PHE A 282 -11.53 -21.30 16.54
N GLU A 283 -11.32 -22.34 17.34
CA GLU A 283 -10.04 -23.03 17.42
C GLU A 283 -9.69 -23.71 16.09
N ASN A 284 -10.61 -24.47 15.48
CA ASN A 284 -10.38 -25.16 14.22
C ASN A 284 -10.12 -24.16 13.09
N ILE A 285 -10.88 -23.08 12.99
CA ILE A 285 -10.67 -22.04 12.00
C ILE A 285 -9.32 -21.34 12.22
N ARG A 286 -8.94 -21.06 13.48
CA ARG A 286 -7.61 -20.48 13.78
C ARG A 286 -6.47 -21.44 13.43
N LYS A 287 -6.60 -22.73 13.69
CA LYS A 287 -5.62 -23.75 13.31
C LYS A 287 -5.45 -23.80 11.78
N LEU A 288 -6.56 -23.82 11.05
CA LEU A 288 -6.55 -23.82 9.59
C LEU A 288 -5.94 -22.51 9.02
N ALA A 289 -6.32 -21.36 9.58
CA ALA A 289 -5.77 -20.05 9.23
C ALA A 289 -4.24 -19.99 9.37
N ARG A 290 -3.72 -20.52 10.47
CA ARG A 290 -2.26 -20.59 10.71
C ARG A 290 -1.54 -21.45 9.67
N ARG A 291 -2.16 -22.51 9.15
CA ARG A 291 -1.55 -23.35 8.11
C ARG A 291 -1.30 -22.58 6.82
N PHE A 292 -2.24 -21.72 6.43
CA PHE A 292 -2.15 -20.91 5.23
C PHE A 292 -1.56 -19.51 5.47
N ARG A 293 -1.26 -19.15 6.73
CA ARG A 293 -0.77 -17.81 7.13
C ARG A 293 -1.72 -16.68 6.72
N ILE A 294 -3.03 -16.90 6.89
CA ILE A 294 -4.10 -15.95 6.61
C ILE A 294 -4.93 -15.69 7.88
N THR A 295 -5.81 -14.70 7.83
CA THR A 295 -6.69 -14.40 8.97
C THR A 295 -7.76 -15.46 9.17
N PRO A 296 -8.25 -15.67 10.41
CA PRO A 296 -9.41 -16.52 10.67
C PRO A 296 -10.66 -16.11 9.88
N LEU A 297 -10.86 -14.79 9.69
CA LEU A 297 -11.99 -14.28 8.89
C LEU A 297 -11.87 -14.69 7.43
N ALA A 298 -10.69 -14.54 6.80
CA ALA A 298 -10.46 -14.98 5.42
C ALA A 298 -10.65 -16.50 5.29
N THR A 299 -10.21 -17.26 6.29
CA THR A 299 -10.41 -18.72 6.35
C THR A 299 -11.91 -19.08 6.41
N ALA A 300 -12.67 -18.45 7.29
CA ALA A 300 -14.11 -18.70 7.40
C ALA A 300 -14.85 -18.34 6.12
N THR A 301 -14.51 -17.20 5.48
CA THR A 301 -15.04 -16.82 4.17
C THR A 301 -14.70 -17.85 3.11
N ARG A 302 -13.47 -18.37 3.10
CA ARG A 302 -13.04 -19.40 2.14
C ARG A 302 -13.77 -20.73 2.35
N LEU A 303 -13.99 -21.15 3.61
CA LEU A 303 -14.80 -22.31 3.93
C LEU A 303 -16.26 -22.17 3.45
N ALA A 304 -16.84 -20.99 3.61
CA ALA A 304 -18.20 -20.71 3.14
C ALA A 304 -18.29 -20.74 1.61
N SER A 305 -17.34 -20.08 0.92
CA SER A 305 -17.30 -20.06 -0.55
C SER A 305 -17.03 -21.44 -1.18
N SER A 306 -16.37 -22.33 -0.46
CA SER A 306 -16.10 -23.72 -0.87
C SER A 306 -17.16 -24.73 -0.40
N GLY A 307 -18.24 -24.28 0.23
CA GLY A 307 -19.33 -25.15 0.67
C GLY A 307 -19.06 -26.02 1.89
N TYR A 308 -17.95 -25.79 2.61
CA TYR A 308 -17.67 -26.45 3.90
C TYR A 308 -18.51 -25.83 5.05
N MET A 309 -18.94 -24.60 4.89
CA MET A 309 -19.77 -23.85 5.82
C MET A 309 -20.91 -23.17 5.04
N THR A 310 -22.14 -23.20 5.54
CA THR A 310 -23.21 -22.43 4.93
C THR A 310 -23.09 -20.93 5.27
N TRP A 311 -23.65 -20.07 4.45
CA TRP A 311 -23.64 -18.61 4.70
C TRP A 311 -24.33 -18.22 6.02
N PRO A 312 -25.45 -18.82 6.44
CA PRO A 312 -26.02 -18.59 7.77
C PRO A 312 -25.05 -18.96 8.91
N GLN A 313 -24.34 -20.10 8.79
CA GLN A 313 -23.32 -20.50 9.77
C GLN A 313 -22.16 -19.53 9.80
N TYR A 314 -21.68 -19.08 8.63
CA TYR A 314 -20.66 -18.05 8.52
C TYR A 314 -21.08 -16.75 9.21
N ASN A 315 -22.30 -16.27 8.95
CA ASN A 315 -22.78 -15.03 9.55
C ASN A 315 -22.88 -15.13 11.08
N ALA A 316 -23.35 -16.25 11.61
CA ALA A 316 -23.39 -16.51 13.04
C ALA A 316 -21.98 -16.57 13.64
N TRP A 317 -21.05 -17.28 12.98
CA TRP A 317 -19.65 -17.37 13.36
C TRP A 317 -18.98 -15.99 13.34
N ARG A 318 -19.20 -15.21 12.30
CA ARG A 318 -18.61 -13.88 12.14
C ARG A 318 -19.04 -12.94 13.25
N LYS A 319 -20.33 -12.91 13.55
CA LYS A 319 -20.86 -12.08 14.66
C LYS A 319 -20.17 -12.43 15.99
N ALA A 320 -20.11 -13.71 16.33
CA ALA A 320 -19.46 -14.18 17.55
C ALA A 320 -17.95 -13.92 17.53
N TRP A 321 -17.30 -14.00 16.36
CA TRP A 321 -15.89 -13.68 16.19
C TRP A 321 -15.60 -12.18 16.39
N ASP A 322 -16.42 -11.29 15.85
CA ASP A 322 -16.27 -9.84 16.01
C ASP A 322 -16.44 -9.45 17.50
N GLU A 323 -17.38 -10.04 18.21
CA GLU A 323 -17.57 -9.88 19.66
C GLU A 323 -16.34 -10.39 20.44
N PHE A 324 -15.82 -11.56 20.09
CA PHE A 324 -14.62 -12.13 20.70
C PHE A 324 -13.39 -11.23 20.49
N VAL A 325 -13.16 -10.75 19.27
CA VAL A 325 -12.03 -9.87 18.95
C VAL A 325 -12.13 -8.52 19.67
N ALA A 326 -13.33 -7.96 19.77
CA ALA A 326 -13.57 -6.72 20.47
C ALA A 326 -13.25 -6.81 21.99
N ALA A 327 -13.42 -7.99 22.57
CA ALA A 327 -13.10 -8.26 23.98
C ALA A 327 -11.60 -8.53 24.24
N LEU A 328 -10.79 -8.76 23.19
CA LEU A 328 -9.36 -9.02 23.36
C LEU A 328 -8.60 -7.76 23.79
N PRO A 329 -7.61 -7.87 24.69
CA PRO A 329 -6.73 -6.75 25.00
C PRO A 329 -5.95 -6.32 23.76
N LYS A 330 -5.85 -5.01 23.55
CA LYS A 330 -5.07 -4.45 22.43
C LYS A 330 -3.60 -4.83 22.61
N ARG A 331 -3.07 -5.68 21.73
CA ARG A 331 -1.65 -6.03 21.73
C ARG A 331 -0.82 -4.78 21.43
N ARG A 332 0.18 -4.53 22.25
CA ARG A 332 1.23 -3.55 21.92
C ARG A 332 2.16 -4.24 20.93
N GLY A 333 2.23 -3.74 19.71
CA GLY A 333 3.18 -4.23 18.71
C GLY A 333 4.63 -3.94 19.14
N GLY A 334 5.56 -4.81 18.76
CA GLY A 334 6.99 -4.55 18.92
C GLY A 334 7.44 -3.25 18.24
N VAL A 335 8.49 -2.61 18.77
CA VAL A 335 9.02 -1.36 18.22
C VAL A 335 10.00 -1.71 17.09
N ALA A 336 9.53 -1.70 15.84
CA ALA A 336 10.42 -1.82 14.69
C ALA A 336 11.40 -0.64 14.62
N THR A 337 12.66 -0.92 14.27
CA THR A 337 13.69 0.12 14.09
C THR A 337 13.38 1.02 12.89
N GLN A 338 14.06 2.16 12.76
CA GLN A 338 13.85 3.08 11.65
C GLN A 338 14.27 2.44 10.31
N ALA A 339 15.35 1.66 10.30
CA ALA A 339 15.79 0.90 9.13
C ALA A 339 14.72 -0.14 8.72
N GLN A 340 14.17 -0.90 9.67
CA GLN A 340 13.08 -1.86 9.39
C GLN A 340 11.84 -1.16 8.83
N LYS A 341 11.44 -0.02 9.41
CA LYS A 341 10.32 0.76 8.89
C LYS A 341 10.57 1.27 7.48
N ALA A 342 11.82 1.62 7.13
CA ALA A 342 12.19 2.04 5.79
C ALA A 342 12.08 0.89 4.78
N VAL A 343 12.60 -0.32 5.09
CA VAL A 343 12.45 -1.50 4.23
C VAL A 343 10.98 -1.88 4.06
N ASN A 344 10.21 -1.89 5.16
CA ASN A 344 8.78 -2.22 5.11
C ASN A 344 8.02 -1.26 4.19
N ARG A 345 8.30 0.05 4.30
CA ARG A 345 7.64 1.09 3.50
C ARG A 345 8.02 1.04 2.03
N ASN A 346 9.30 0.88 1.74
CA ASN A 346 9.85 1.08 0.40
C ASN A 346 10.00 -0.20 -0.42
N GLY A 347 10.00 -1.38 0.20
CA GLY A 347 10.35 -2.65 -0.45
C GLY A 347 11.86 -2.86 -0.55
N LYS A 348 12.24 -4.12 -0.75
CA LYS A 348 13.65 -4.46 -0.95
C LYS A 348 14.19 -3.94 -2.29
N PRO A 349 13.50 -4.16 -3.44
CA PRO A 349 14.02 -3.73 -4.73
C PRO A 349 14.30 -2.22 -4.78
N TYR A 350 13.32 -1.41 -4.41
CA TYR A 350 13.52 0.04 -4.39
C TYR A 350 14.63 0.48 -3.41
N THR A 351 14.69 -0.14 -2.23
CA THR A 351 15.74 0.18 -1.23
C THR A 351 17.12 -0.21 -1.75
N THR A 352 17.25 -1.37 -2.41
CA THR A 352 18.50 -1.83 -3.03
C THR A 352 18.92 -0.93 -4.17
N LEU A 353 17.98 -0.54 -5.03
CA LEU A 353 18.20 0.38 -6.15
C LEU A 353 18.76 1.73 -5.67
N VAL A 354 18.14 2.35 -4.65
CA VAL A 354 18.63 3.62 -4.07
C VAL A 354 20.03 3.47 -3.47
N LEU A 355 20.31 2.36 -2.78
CA LEU A 355 21.66 2.11 -2.23
C LEU A 355 22.69 1.81 -3.33
N GLY A 356 22.29 1.14 -4.39
CA GLY A 356 23.12 0.91 -5.59
C GLY A 356 23.52 2.21 -6.28
N ALA A 357 22.54 3.09 -6.52
CA ALA A 357 22.77 4.41 -7.10
C ALA A 357 23.67 5.31 -6.21
N LEU A 358 23.50 5.23 -4.89
CA LEU A 358 24.39 5.90 -3.94
C LEU A 358 25.83 5.33 -4.01
N ALA A 359 25.99 4.03 -4.08
CA ALA A 359 27.30 3.39 -4.17
C ALA A 359 28.01 3.67 -5.52
N ALA A 360 27.24 3.81 -6.59
CA ALA A 360 27.72 4.20 -7.91
C ALA A 360 27.95 5.72 -8.09
N ASN A 361 27.68 6.53 -7.05
CA ASN A 361 27.75 8.00 -7.04
C ASN A 361 26.82 8.70 -8.06
N HIS A 362 25.72 8.06 -8.46
CA HIS A 362 24.67 8.69 -9.27
C HIS A 362 23.81 9.64 -8.43
N ILE A 363 23.69 9.38 -7.12
CA ILE A 363 22.97 10.24 -6.18
C ILE A 363 23.82 10.55 -4.94
N THR A 364 23.48 11.64 -4.24
CA THR A 364 24.14 12.01 -2.99
C THR A 364 23.53 11.26 -1.79
N SER A 365 24.23 11.25 -0.65
CA SER A 365 23.69 10.73 0.61
C SER A 365 22.42 11.47 1.08
N VAL A 366 22.29 12.76 0.72
CA VAL A 366 21.10 13.57 1.01
C VAL A 366 19.91 13.09 0.16
N ASP A 367 20.15 12.80 -1.12
CA ASP A 367 19.12 12.27 -2.01
C ASP A 367 18.68 10.88 -1.56
N ALA A 368 19.61 9.99 -1.24
CA ALA A 368 19.30 8.66 -0.73
C ALA A 368 18.49 8.72 0.59
N ALA A 369 18.86 9.63 1.50
CA ALA A 369 18.12 9.85 2.75
C ALA A 369 16.67 10.34 2.47
N ARG A 370 16.49 11.20 1.47
CA ARG A 370 15.19 11.70 1.01
C ARG A 370 14.35 10.60 0.36
N PHE A 371 14.90 9.84 -0.59
CA PHE A 371 14.21 8.76 -1.29
C PHE A 371 13.74 7.66 -0.34
N LEU A 372 14.60 7.27 0.60
CA LEU A 372 14.26 6.25 1.61
C LEU A 372 13.46 6.82 2.79
N ASN A 373 13.31 8.15 2.88
CA ASN A 373 12.78 8.84 4.06
C ASN A 373 13.40 8.30 5.36
N LEU A 374 14.74 8.23 5.37
CA LEU A 374 15.53 7.64 6.45
C LEU A 374 16.79 8.50 6.69
N LYS A 375 17.11 8.78 7.93
CA LYS A 375 18.35 9.51 8.25
C LYS A 375 19.57 8.66 7.95
N PHE A 376 20.63 9.29 7.45
CA PHE A 376 21.83 8.62 6.96
C PHE A 376 22.50 7.70 8.00
N HIS A 377 22.52 8.09 9.28
CA HIS A 377 23.12 7.26 10.35
C HIS A 377 22.44 5.89 10.57
N HIS A 378 21.29 5.61 9.91
CA HIS A 378 20.65 4.30 9.91
C HIS A 378 21.01 3.44 8.69
N PHE A 379 21.86 3.93 7.77
CA PHE A 379 22.10 3.23 6.51
C PHE A 379 22.92 1.93 6.69
N ASP A 380 23.80 1.85 7.68
CA ASP A 380 24.56 0.62 7.94
C ASP A 380 23.66 -0.49 8.47
N GLU A 381 22.73 -0.15 9.38
CA GLU A 381 21.67 -1.08 9.79
C GLU A 381 20.79 -1.50 8.63
N LEU A 382 20.45 -0.56 7.74
CA LEU A 382 19.64 -0.83 6.54
C LEU A 382 20.32 -1.84 5.61
N ARG A 383 21.62 -1.65 5.31
CA ARG A 383 22.42 -2.58 4.49
C ARG A 383 22.47 -3.97 5.09
N THR A 384 22.75 -4.06 6.40
CA THR A 384 22.78 -5.33 7.14
C THR A 384 21.46 -6.09 7.00
N ARG A 385 20.33 -5.41 7.14
CA ARG A 385 19.00 -6.02 7.04
C ARG A 385 18.66 -6.51 5.63
N LEU A 386 19.12 -5.82 4.59
CA LEU A 386 18.91 -6.27 3.21
C LEU A 386 19.67 -7.57 2.91
N VAL A 387 20.89 -7.72 3.44
CA VAL A 387 21.74 -8.90 3.25
C VAL A 387 21.23 -10.09 4.06
N GLN A 388 20.84 -9.90 5.32
CA GLN A 388 20.43 -10.97 6.22
C GLN A 388 19.06 -11.59 5.86
N GLY A 389 18.27 -10.94 5.01
CA GLY A 389 16.90 -11.38 4.69
C GLY A 389 15.95 -11.30 5.89
N PRO A 390 14.65 -11.58 5.71
CA PRO A 390 13.64 -11.45 6.77
C PRO A 390 13.59 -12.65 7.73
N GLY A 391 14.72 -13.32 7.98
CA GLY A 391 14.79 -14.63 8.64
C GLY A 391 15.07 -14.62 10.16
N ASN A 392 15.43 -13.50 10.76
CA ASN A 392 15.86 -13.46 12.18
C ASN A 392 15.15 -12.39 13.00
N GLU A 393 13.84 -12.21 12.81
CA GLU A 393 13.06 -11.61 13.89
C GLU A 393 12.77 -12.72 14.91
N ALA A 394 13.68 -12.87 15.89
CA ALA A 394 13.37 -13.57 17.12
C ALA A 394 12.06 -12.99 17.66
N VAL A 395 11.06 -13.82 17.75
CA VAL A 395 9.84 -13.60 18.50
C VAL A 395 10.31 -13.35 19.94
N ASN A 396 10.43 -12.10 20.34
CA ASN A 396 10.35 -11.78 21.75
C ASN A 396 8.87 -11.86 22.11
N GLU A 397 8.55 -12.95 22.80
CA GLU A 397 7.27 -13.31 23.38
C GLU A 397 6.63 -12.17 24.22
#